data_5ddb4ed03afcdfa63dd17882d16f98cc
#
_entry.id   5ddb4ed03afcdfa63dd17882d16f98cc
#
_cell.length_a   1.000
_cell.length_b   1.000
_cell.length_c   1.000
_cell.angle_alpha   90.00
_cell.angle_beta   90.00
_cell.angle_gamma   90.00
#
_symmetry.space_group_name_H-M   'P 1'
#
loop_
_entity.id
_entity.type
_entity.pdbx_description
1 polymer ?
#
loop_
_entity_poly.entity_id
_entity_poly.type
_entity_poly.pdbx_seq_one_letter_code
_entity_poly.pdbx_strand_id
1 'polypeptide(L)'
;VSLEKGYIAWLMDAMKSSQDEDFAKNVEISLRKKFKKKIWSRFTKAINTYELVKPGDRIAVCISGGKDSMLMAKCFQELKLHNKFDFEVKFLVMDPGYSPANRQVIEENARRLNIPIRIFESDIFESVFNVEKSPCYLCARMRRGHLYAFAKEMGCNKIALGHHYDDVIETILMGMLYGAQVQTMMPKLHSTNFEGMELIRPLYLVREDDIKAWRDYNDLHFIQCACKFTDTCTTCNNENRSKRVEIKELIRDLKKVNPFVEGNIFKSVENVNIDTVVGYKQYGVRHSFLENYD
;
A
#
# COMPACT_ATOMS: atom_id res chain seq x y z
N VAL A 1 33.72 29.22 -22.83
CA VAL A 1 32.44 29.50 -22.13
C VAL A 1 31.44 28.33 -22.22
N SER A 2 31.34 27.61 -23.35
CA SER A 2 30.39 26.48 -23.53
C SER A 2 30.87 25.19 -22.83
N LEU A 3 32.16 24.86 -22.93
CA LEU A 3 32.78 23.68 -22.30
C LEU A 3 32.83 23.77 -20.77
N GLU A 4 33.13 24.95 -20.22
CA GLU A 4 33.09 25.17 -18.77
C GLU A 4 31.70 25.01 -18.17
N LYS A 5 30.68 25.55 -18.83
CA LYS A 5 29.28 25.37 -18.39
C LYS A 5 28.85 23.90 -18.42
N GLY A 6 29.26 23.15 -19.44
CA GLY A 6 29.00 21.71 -19.51
C GLY A 6 29.71 20.90 -18.41
N TYR A 7 30.96 21.25 -18.10
CA TYR A 7 31.73 20.60 -17.04
C TYR A 7 31.18 20.90 -15.65
N ILE A 8 30.77 22.15 -15.38
CA ILE A 8 30.14 22.54 -14.11
C ILE A 8 28.78 21.80 -13.94
N ALA A 9 27.97 21.75 -14.99
CA ALA A 9 26.70 21.01 -14.96
C ALA A 9 26.92 19.52 -14.67
N TRP A 10 27.90 18.89 -15.33
CA TRP A 10 28.27 17.48 -15.09
C TRP A 10 28.78 17.26 -13.66
N LEU A 11 29.60 18.15 -13.12
CA LEU A 11 30.06 18.07 -11.72
C LEU A 11 28.88 18.19 -10.74
N MET A 12 27.95 19.11 -10.97
CA MET A 12 26.76 19.29 -10.12
C MET A 12 25.87 18.03 -10.15
N ASP A 13 25.67 17.42 -11.30
CA ASP A 13 24.90 16.18 -11.43
C ASP A 13 25.61 14.99 -10.75
N ALA A 14 26.95 14.89 -10.90
CA ALA A 14 27.73 13.86 -10.22
C ALA A 14 27.70 14.01 -8.69
N MET A 15 27.82 15.24 -8.18
CA MET A 15 27.71 15.52 -6.73
C MET A 15 26.31 15.22 -6.22
N LYS A 16 25.26 15.58 -6.95
CA LYS A 16 23.87 15.29 -6.60
C LYS A 16 23.61 13.78 -6.57
N SER A 17 24.11 13.04 -7.55
CA SER A 17 24.02 11.58 -7.60
C SER A 17 24.69 10.92 -6.40
N SER A 18 25.89 11.35 -6.01
CA SER A 18 26.60 10.84 -4.83
C SER A 18 25.85 11.12 -3.53
N GLN A 19 25.29 12.33 -3.37
CA GLN A 19 24.48 12.69 -2.21
C GLN A 19 23.22 11.84 -2.10
N ASP A 20 22.56 11.56 -3.22
CA ASP A 20 21.37 10.70 -3.25
C ASP A 20 21.68 9.25 -2.90
N GLU A 21 22.81 8.71 -3.37
CA GLU A 21 23.25 7.36 -3.01
C GLU A 21 23.51 7.23 -1.51
N ASP A 22 24.19 8.21 -0.90
CA ASP A 22 24.42 8.23 0.55
C ASP A 22 23.13 8.40 1.33
N PHE A 23 22.20 9.23 0.84
CA PHE A 23 20.88 9.39 1.42
C PHE A 23 20.08 8.08 1.38
N ALA A 24 20.00 7.41 0.22
CA ALA A 24 19.32 6.14 0.06
C ALA A 24 19.89 5.05 0.98
N LYS A 25 21.23 4.96 1.12
CA LYS A 25 21.91 4.05 2.06
C LYS A 25 21.55 4.33 3.52
N ASN A 26 21.48 5.61 3.92
CA ASN A 26 21.08 5.98 5.27
C ASN A 26 19.62 5.58 5.56
N VAL A 27 18.72 5.75 4.61
CA VAL A 27 17.34 5.28 4.70
C VAL A 27 17.28 3.75 4.87
N GLU A 28 18.05 2.98 4.12
CA GLU A 28 18.19 1.52 4.23
C GLU A 28 18.71 1.10 5.61
N ILE A 29 19.78 1.76 6.09
CA ILE A 29 20.33 1.51 7.41
C ILE A 29 19.29 1.79 8.50
N SER A 30 18.49 2.84 8.36
CA SER A 30 17.42 3.18 9.31
C SER A 30 16.40 2.04 9.43
N LEU A 31 16.00 1.40 8.33
CA LEU A 31 15.10 0.24 8.33
C LEU A 31 15.70 -0.95 9.08
N ARG A 32 16.98 -1.27 8.81
CA ARG A 32 17.65 -2.43 9.40
C ARG A 32 18.05 -2.24 10.87
N LYS A 33 18.25 -1.00 11.32
CA LYS A 33 18.68 -0.67 12.69
C LYS A 33 17.53 -0.09 13.51
N LYS A 34 17.21 1.19 13.32
CA LYS A 34 16.27 1.95 14.15
C LYS A 34 14.83 1.40 14.06
N PHE A 35 14.38 1.07 12.86
CA PHE A 35 13.02 0.57 12.60
C PHE A 35 12.96 -0.96 12.44
N LYS A 36 14.02 -1.68 12.81
CA LYS A 36 14.08 -3.14 12.67
C LYS A 36 12.88 -3.85 13.28
N LYS A 37 12.57 -3.60 14.55
CA LYS A 37 11.46 -4.27 15.27
C LYS A 37 10.08 -3.80 14.80
N LYS A 38 9.98 -2.52 14.44
CA LYS A 38 8.71 -1.85 14.17
C LYS A 38 8.25 -2.02 12.72
N ILE A 39 9.19 -2.04 11.77
CA ILE A 39 8.90 -2.15 10.34
C ILE A 39 9.48 -3.42 9.76
N TRP A 40 10.81 -3.56 9.72
CA TRP A 40 11.46 -4.65 9.01
C TRP A 40 11.02 -6.04 9.48
N SER A 41 11.05 -6.30 10.80
CA SER A 41 10.63 -7.59 11.34
C SER A 41 9.13 -7.87 11.14
N ARG A 42 8.28 -6.85 11.12
CA ARG A 42 6.85 -7.00 10.84
C ARG A 42 6.59 -7.26 9.37
N PHE A 43 7.30 -6.57 8.48
CA PHE A 43 7.27 -6.82 7.05
C PHE A 43 7.71 -8.26 6.73
N THR A 44 8.87 -8.70 7.20
CA THR A 44 9.37 -10.07 6.98
C THR A 44 8.47 -11.11 7.63
N LYS A 45 7.88 -10.81 8.80
CA LYS A 45 6.89 -11.68 9.43
C LYS A 45 5.65 -11.83 8.54
N ALA A 46 5.12 -10.76 7.95
CA ALA A 46 3.99 -10.84 7.03
C ALA A 46 4.32 -11.69 5.80
N ILE A 47 5.50 -11.46 5.18
CA ILE A 47 5.99 -12.26 4.05
C ILE A 47 5.96 -13.76 4.38
N ASN A 48 6.48 -14.16 5.53
CA ASN A 48 6.61 -15.57 5.92
C ASN A 48 5.26 -16.15 6.39
N THR A 49 4.54 -15.46 7.27
CA THR A 49 3.30 -15.97 7.86
C THR A 49 2.21 -16.19 6.81
N TYR A 50 2.11 -15.28 5.86
CA TYR A 50 1.08 -15.35 4.82
C TYR A 50 1.61 -15.89 3.49
N GLU A 51 2.87 -16.34 3.45
CA GLU A 51 3.54 -16.86 2.23
C GLU A 51 3.36 -15.92 1.02
N LEU A 52 3.68 -14.64 1.22
CA LEU A 52 3.42 -13.61 0.22
C LEU A 52 4.39 -13.67 -0.96
N VAL A 53 5.62 -14.13 -0.71
CA VAL A 53 6.68 -14.24 -1.73
C VAL A 53 7.19 -15.67 -1.77
N LYS A 54 7.26 -16.24 -2.97
CA LYS A 54 7.76 -17.58 -3.26
C LYS A 54 8.93 -17.56 -4.23
N PRO A 55 9.76 -18.62 -4.27
CA PRO A 55 10.81 -18.74 -5.28
C PRO A 55 10.23 -18.61 -6.70
N GLY A 56 10.90 -17.84 -7.54
CA GLY A 56 10.50 -17.60 -8.93
C GLY A 56 9.38 -16.56 -9.14
N ASP A 57 8.86 -15.95 -8.07
CA ASP A 57 7.89 -14.87 -8.20
C ASP A 57 8.47 -13.64 -8.92
N ARG A 58 7.64 -12.98 -9.71
CA ARG A 58 7.91 -11.69 -10.35
C ARG A 58 6.88 -10.69 -9.87
N ILE A 59 7.29 -9.77 -9.00
CA ILE A 59 6.42 -8.91 -8.22
C ILE A 59 6.48 -7.48 -8.74
N ALA A 60 5.33 -6.93 -9.13
CA ALA A 60 5.18 -5.51 -9.39
C ALA A 60 4.82 -4.79 -8.08
N VAL A 61 5.77 -4.03 -7.53
CA VAL A 61 5.55 -3.17 -6.36
C VAL A 61 4.88 -1.89 -6.84
N CYS A 62 3.62 -1.71 -6.48
CA CYS A 62 2.79 -0.59 -6.95
C CYS A 62 3.03 0.65 -6.08
N ILE A 63 3.55 1.70 -6.71
CA ILE A 63 3.89 2.96 -6.07
C ILE A 63 2.83 4.01 -6.40
N SER A 64 2.19 4.56 -5.37
CA SER A 64 1.22 5.65 -5.48
C SER A 64 1.81 7.04 -5.20
N GLY A 65 3.08 7.10 -4.82
CA GLY A 65 3.75 8.32 -4.40
C GLY A 65 3.56 8.68 -2.91
N GLY A 66 2.71 7.95 -2.18
CA GLY A 66 2.54 8.13 -0.74
C GLY A 66 3.57 7.35 0.09
N LYS A 67 3.66 7.72 1.38
CA LYS A 67 4.62 7.16 2.36
C LYS A 67 4.64 5.62 2.41
N ASP A 68 3.46 4.99 2.34
CA ASP A 68 3.30 3.55 2.52
C ASP A 68 3.89 2.78 1.33
N SER A 69 3.60 3.23 0.12
CA SER A 69 4.10 2.61 -1.12
C SER A 69 5.61 2.77 -1.29
N MET A 70 6.15 3.92 -0.90
CA MET A 70 7.60 4.18 -0.96
C MET A 70 8.36 3.37 0.10
N LEU A 71 7.82 3.27 1.33
CA LEU A 71 8.37 2.36 2.34
C LEU A 71 8.35 0.91 1.87
N MET A 72 7.24 0.46 1.30
CA MET A 72 7.11 -0.90 0.75
C MET A 72 8.17 -1.17 -0.32
N ALA A 73 8.41 -0.21 -1.21
CA ALA A 73 9.45 -0.32 -2.23
C ALA A 73 10.85 -0.49 -1.61
N LYS A 74 11.20 0.30 -0.59
CA LYS A 74 12.46 0.15 0.14
C LYS A 74 12.56 -1.18 0.86
N CYS A 75 11.49 -1.66 1.48
CA CYS A 75 11.46 -2.99 2.09
C CYS A 75 11.69 -4.11 1.07
N PHE A 76 11.15 -4.00 -0.15
CA PHE A 76 11.41 -4.99 -1.20
C PHE A 76 12.83 -4.94 -1.74
N GLN A 77 13.45 -3.77 -1.85
CA GLN A 77 14.88 -3.65 -2.19
C GLN A 77 15.74 -4.37 -1.15
N GLU A 78 15.49 -4.12 0.14
CA GLU A 78 16.19 -4.80 1.23
C GLU A 78 15.91 -6.31 1.24
N LEU A 79 14.68 -6.74 0.99
CA LEU A 79 14.34 -8.15 0.92
C LEU A 79 15.11 -8.86 -0.21
N LYS A 80 15.21 -8.23 -1.39
CA LYS A 80 15.95 -8.78 -2.54
C LYS A 80 17.43 -8.96 -2.22
N LEU A 81 18.03 -8.04 -1.47
CA LEU A 81 19.46 -8.11 -1.07
C LEU A 81 19.74 -9.21 -0.04
N HIS A 82 18.77 -9.54 0.82
CA HIS A 82 18.96 -10.41 1.98
C HIS A 82 18.16 -11.71 1.94
N ASN A 83 17.53 -12.00 0.81
CA ASN A 83 16.67 -13.17 0.70
C ASN A 83 17.45 -14.46 0.43
N LYS A 84 16.87 -15.60 0.84
CA LYS A 84 17.44 -16.94 0.70
C LYS A 84 17.09 -17.65 -0.61
N PHE A 85 16.16 -17.10 -1.37
CA PHE A 85 15.69 -17.65 -2.65
C PHE A 85 15.55 -16.55 -3.69
N ASP A 86 15.54 -16.92 -4.95
CA ASP A 86 15.44 -15.93 -6.02
C ASP A 86 13.99 -15.56 -6.35
N PHE A 87 13.74 -14.26 -6.55
CA PHE A 87 12.51 -13.66 -7.06
C PHE A 87 12.85 -12.33 -7.71
N GLU A 88 11.99 -11.83 -8.58
CA GLU A 88 12.19 -10.55 -9.24
C GLU A 88 11.26 -9.47 -8.66
N VAL A 89 11.74 -8.23 -8.66
CA VAL A 89 10.97 -7.06 -8.23
C VAL A 89 11.03 -6.00 -9.32
N LYS A 90 9.87 -5.46 -9.69
CA LYS A 90 9.73 -4.31 -10.58
C LYS A 90 8.89 -3.25 -9.89
N PHE A 91 9.24 -1.97 -10.08
CA PHE A 91 8.56 -0.86 -9.41
C PHE A 91 7.68 -0.13 -10.41
N LEU A 92 6.38 -0.19 -10.17
CA LEU A 92 5.33 0.29 -11.06
C LEU A 92 4.66 1.52 -10.47
N VAL A 93 4.71 2.64 -11.19
CA VAL A 93 3.87 3.82 -10.94
C VAL A 93 2.80 3.85 -12.02
N MET A 94 1.54 3.82 -11.61
CA MET A 94 0.44 4.11 -12.52
C MET A 94 0.02 5.56 -12.32
N ASP A 95 0.22 6.38 -13.33
CA ASP A 95 -0.21 7.77 -13.38
C ASP A 95 -1.67 7.85 -13.88
N PRO A 96 -2.62 8.18 -13.03
CA PRO A 96 -4.03 8.31 -13.42
C PRO A 96 -4.37 9.70 -13.97
N GLY A 97 -3.37 10.52 -14.29
CA GLY A 97 -3.47 11.91 -14.69
C GLY A 97 -3.04 12.86 -13.57
N TYR A 98 -1.92 12.60 -12.93
CA TYR A 98 -1.37 13.47 -11.89
C TYR A 98 -1.14 14.89 -12.38
N SER A 99 -1.18 15.88 -11.47
CA SER A 99 -0.63 17.20 -11.77
C SER A 99 0.89 17.10 -12.01
N PRO A 100 1.47 17.96 -12.85
CA PRO A 100 2.92 17.97 -13.07
C PRO A 100 3.72 18.06 -11.76
N ALA A 101 3.24 18.85 -10.79
CA ALA A 101 3.88 18.98 -9.49
C ALA A 101 3.87 17.67 -8.68
N ASN A 102 2.74 16.94 -8.62
CA ASN A 102 2.67 15.65 -7.95
C ASN A 102 3.55 14.60 -8.63
N ARG A 103 3.58 14.57 -9.95
CA ARG A 103 4.44 13.67 -10.72
C ARG A 103 5.92 13.94 -10.43
N GLN A 104 6.32 15.20 -10.43
CA GLN A 104 7.69 15.59 -10.10
C GLN A 104 8.11 15.15 -8.69
N VAL A 105 7.22 15.27 -7.70
CA VAL A 105 7.48 14.79 -6.33
C VAL A 105 7.67 13.28 -6.29
N ILE A 106 6.89 12.51 -7.05
CA ILE A 106 7.03 11.05 -7.13
C ILE A 106 8.38 10.67 -7.74
N GLU A 107 8.74 11.27 -8.88
CA GLU A 107 10.00 11.01 -9.60
C GLU A 107 11.21 11.40 -8.76
N GLU A 108 11.18 12.56 -8.11
CA GLU A 108 12.26 13.03 -7.23
C GLU A 108 12.45 12.13 -6.01
N ASN A 109 11.36 11.71 -5.35
CA ASN A 109 11.45 10.77 -4.24
C ASN A 109 11.99 9.41 -4.69
N ALA A 110 11.56 8.90 -5.83
CA ALA A 110 12.06 7.65 -6.38
C ALA A 110 13.56 7.73 -6.68
N ARG A 111 14.01 8.84 -7.26
CA ARG A 111 15.44 9.11 -7.54
C ARG A 111 16.24 9.17 -6.24
N ARG A 112 15.82 9.99 -5.25
CA ARG A 112 16.51 10.16 -3.96
C ARG A 112 16.58 8.85 -3.16
N LEU A 113 15.57 8.00 -3.28
CA LEU A 113 15.49 6.70 -2.61
C LEU A 113 16.13 5.57 -3.43
N ASN A 114 16.69 5.88 -4.61
CA ASN A 114 17.27 4.92 -5.55
C ASN A 114 16.26 3.78 -5.89
N ILE A 115 15.01 4.14 -6.21
CA ILE A 115 13.96 3.21 -6.62
C ILE A 115 13.79 3.31 -8.14
N PRO A 116 14.13 2.28 -8.93
CA PRO A 116 14.02 2.31 -10.39
C PRO A 116 12.55 2.12 -10.82
N ILE A 117 11.79 3.21 -10.83
CA ILE A 117 10.37 3.19 -11.19
C ILE A 117 10.15 3.13 -12.70
N ARG A 118 9.08 2.42 -13.10
CA ARG A 118 8.49 2.50 -14.44
C ARG A 118 7.10 3.13 -14.33
N ILE A 119 6.87 4.18 -15.10
CA ILE A 119 5.61 4.95 -15.07
C ILE A 119 4.76 4.57 -16.26
N PHE A 120 3.49 4.25 -16.01
CA PHE A 120 2.45 4.02 -17.00
C PHE A 120 1.37 5.07 -16.83
N GLU A 121 0.98 5.70 -17.92
CA GLU A 121 -0.05 6.72 -17.96
C GLU A 121 -1.42 6.11 -18.25
N SER A 122 -2.46 6.71 -17.70
CA SER A 122 -3.85 6.34 -17.97
C SER A 122 -4.79 7.54 -17.77
N ASP A 123 -5.91 7.54 -18.48
CA ASP A 123 -6.91 8.62 -18.47
C ASP A 123 -8.00 8.41 -17.40
N ILE A 124 -7.66 7.73 -16.30
CA ILE A 124 -8.65 7.35 -15.27
C ILE A 124 -9.32 8.58 -14.66
N PHE A 125 -8.56 9.64 -14.36
CA PHE A 125 -9.14 10.84 -13.76
C PHE A 125 -10.12 11.53 -14.70
N GLU A 126 -9.89 11.55 -16.00
CA GLU A 126 -10.82 12.08 -16.98
C GLU A 126 -12.08 11.22 -17.10
N SER A 127 -11.91 9.89 -17.10
CA SER A 127 -13.01 8.93 -17.20
C SER A 127 -13.96 8.96 -15.98
N VAL A 128 -13.44 9.29 -14.79
CA VAL A 128 -14.21 9.30 -13.54
C VAL A 128 -14.78 10.70 -13.23
N PHE A 129 -14.29 11.75 -13.89
CA PHE A 129 -14.68 13.14 -13.61
C PHE A 129 -16.19 13.40 -13.71
N ASN A 130 -16.85 12.74 -14.65
CA ASN A 130 -18.28 12.94 -14.94
C ASN A 130 -19.21 11.95 -14.21
N VAL A 131 -18.71 11.19 -13.24
CA VAL A 131 -19.50 10.17 -12.53
C VAL A 131 -20.02 10.73 -11.21
N GLU A 132 -21.35 10.91 -11.11
CA GLU A 132 -22.01 11.48 -9.92
C GLU A 132 -22.02 10.52 -8.72
N LYS A 133 -22.11 9.19 -8.95
CA LYS A 133 -22.20 8.18 -7.87
C LYS A 133 -20.87 7.51 -7.59
N SER A 134 -20.33 7.76 -6.38
CA SER A 134 -19.14 7.08 -5.83
C SER A 134 -17.90 7.14 -6.74
N PRO A 135 -17.44 8.32 -7.19
CA PRO A 135 -16.30 8.44 -8.10
C PRO A 135 -15.01 7.81 -7.52
N CYS A 136 -14.79 7.91 -6.22
CA CYS A 136 -13.64 7.32 -5.54
C CYS A 136 -13.62 5.78 -5.60
N TYR A 137 -14.78 5.14 -5.49
CA TYR A 137 -14.88 3.68 -5.62
C TYR A 137 -14.55 3.22 -7.04
N LEU A 138 -15.14 3.89 -8.03
CA LEU A 138 -14.88 3.58 -9.44
C LEU A 138 -13.42 3.82 -9.80
N CYS A 139 -12.84 4.95 -9.38
CA CYS A 139 -11.42 5.25 -9.54
C CYS A 139 -10.54 4.14 -8.95
N ALA A 140 -10.79 3.74 -7.71
CA ALA A 140 -10.01 2.68 -7.06
C ALA A 140 -10.12 1.32 -7.81
N ARG A 141 -11.31 1.00 -8.33
CA ARG A 141 -11.54 -0.22 -9.11
C ARG A 141 -10.81 -0.19 -10.46
N MET A 142 -10.91 0.91 -11.20
CA MET A 142 -10.21 1.10 -12.49
C MET A 142 -8.70 1.07 -12.29
N ARG A 143 -8.19 1.81 -11.30
CA ARG A 143 -6.75 1.80 -10.96
C ARG A 143 -6.24 0.39 -10.71
N ARG A 144 -6.98 -0.43 -9.99
CA ARG A 144 -6.58 -1.82 -9.73
C ARG A 144 -6.54 -2.65 -11.01
N GLY A 145 -7.51 -2.48 -11.91
CA GLY A 145 -7.52 -3.14 -13.22
C GLY A 145 -6.29 -2.80 -14.05
N HIS A 146 -5.95 -1.52 -14.16
CA HIS A 146 -4.76 -1.05 -14.88
C HIS A 146 -3.45 -1.56 -14.23
N LEU A 147 -3.37 -1.56 -12.88
CA LEU A 147 -2.20 -2.12 -12.19
C LEU A 147 -1.97 -3.59 -12.53
N TYR A 148 -3.03 -4.41 -12.59
CA TYR A 148 -2.91 -5.80 -13.01
C TYR A 148 -2.47 -5.92 -14.48
N ALA A 149 -3.06 -5.12 -15.37
CA ALA A 149 -2.72 -5.14 -16.79
C ALA A 149 -1.24 -4.78 -17.00
N PHE A 150 -0.78 -3.68 -16.43
CA PHE A 150 0.62 -3.24 -16.54
C PHE A 150 1.60 -4.21 -15.89
N ALA A 151 1.26 -4.77 -14.74
CA ALA A 151 2.09 -5.79 -14.08
C ALA A 151 2.22 -7.04 -14.97
N LYS A 152 1.13 -7.49 -15.59
CA LYS A 152 1.14 -8.62 -16.53
C LYS A 152 1.96 -8.34 -17.79
N GLU A 153 1.85 -7.15 -18.36
CA GLU A 153 2.68 -6.68 -19.47
C GLU A 153 4.17 -6.68 -19.11
N MET A 154 4.51 -6.31 -17.87
CA MET A 154 5.87 -6.40 -17.34
C MET A 154 6.32 -7.84 -17.05
N GLY A 155 5.48 -8.84 -17.28
CA GLY A 155 5.75 -10.26 -17.01
C GLY A 155 5.70 -10.62 -15.53
N CYS A 156 5.04 -9.83 -14.70
CA CYS A 156 4.86 -10.12 -13.27
C CYS A 156 3.65 -11.04 -13.05
N ASN A 157 3.72 -11.89 -12.03
CA ASN A 157 2.62 -12.73 -11.55
C ASN A 157 1.97 -12.21 -10.28
N LYS A 158 2.55 -11.18 -9.65
CA LYS A 158 2.02 -10.56 -8.44
C LYS A 158 2.03 -9.04 -8.51
N ILE A 159 1.04 -8.41 -7.87
CA ILE A 159 1.07 -6.99 -7.52
C ILE A 159 1.13 -6.83 -6.00
N ALA A 160 2.02 -5.96 -5.52
CA ALA A 160 2.13 -5.60 -4.12
C ALA A 160 1.54 -4.22 -3.86
N LEU A 161 0.62 -4.12 -2.91
CA LEU A 161 -0.05 -2.88 -2.51
C LEU A 161 0.32 -2.50 -1.07
N GLY A 162 0.55 -1.21 -0.83
CA GLY A 162 1.04 -0.65 0.43
C GLY A 162 -0.01 -0.51 1.55
N HIS A 163 -1.01 -1.41 1.61
CA HIS A 163 -1.95 -1.43 2.73
C HIS A 163 -1.26 -1.96 3.99
N HIS A 164 -1.55 -1.33 5.12
CA HIS A 164 -0.91 -1.60 6.40
C HIS A 164 -1.91 -2.06 7.46
N TYR A 165 -1.44 -2.39 8.66
CA TYR A 165 -2.23 -2.92 9.77
C TYR A 165 -3.46 -2.08 10.12
N ASP A 166 -3.31 -0.76 10.13
CA ASP A 166 -4.41 0.15 10.48
C ASP A 166 -5.51 0.13 9.42
N ASP A 167 -5.17 0.00 8.12
CA ASP A 167 -6.16 -0.20 7.05
C ASP A 167 -6.98 -1.49 7.25
N VAL A 168 -6.33 -2.54 7.77
CA VAL A 168 -7.00 -3.84 8.03
C VAL A 168 -8.04 -3.69 9.12
N ILE A 169 -7.68 -3.14 10.28
CA ILE A 169 -8.62 -2.96 11.41
C ILE A 169 -9.75 -2.01 11.07
N GLU A 170 -9.47 -0.93 10.34
CA GLU A 170 -10.49 -0.03 9.81
C GLU A 170 -11.48 -0.76 8.89
N THR A 171 -10.96 -1.62 7.99
CA THR A 171 -11.79 -2.39 7.05
C THR A 171 -12.70 -3.38 7.78
N ILE A 172 -12.22 -4.02 8.85
CA ILE A 172 -13.02 -4.94 9.68
C ILE A 172 -14.20 -4.17 10.29
N LEU A 173 -13.95 -3.06 10.97
CA LEU A 173 -15.01 -2.27 11.60
C LEU A 173 -15.96 -1.63 10.57
N MET A 174 -15.44 -1.16 9.44
CA MET A 174 -16.30 -0.67 8.34
C MET A 174 -17.23 -1.77 7.82
N GLY A 175 -16.73 -3.00 7.67
CA GLY A 175 -17.53 -4.16 7.27
C GLY A 175 -18.65 -4.43 8.26
N MET A 176 -18.36 -4.43 9.56
CA MET A 176 -19.33 -4.68 10.62
C MET A 176 -20.37 -3.55 10.74
N LEU A 177 -19.93 -2.29 10.85
CA LEU A 177 -20.79 -1.16 11.21
C LEU A 177 -21.59 -0.59 10.03
N TYR A 178 -21.05 -0.69 8.82
CA TYR A 178 -21.71 -0.14 7.62
C TYR A 178 -22.08 -1.17 6.55
N GLY A 179 -21.50 -2.37 6.63
CA GLY A 179 -21.73 -3.43 5.64
C GLY A 179 -22.48 -4.65 6.17
N ALA A 180 -22.80 -4.71 7.49
CA ALA A 180 -23.38 -5.88 8.16
C ALA A 180 -22.65 -7.19 7.84
N GLN A 181 -21.30 -7.13 7.73
CA GLN A 181 -20.45 -8.27 7.39
C GLN A 181 -19.20 -8.30 8.26
N VAL A 182 -18.86 -9.47 8.78
CA VAL A 182 -17.57 -9.75 9.41
C VAL A 182 -16.62 -10.22 8.31
N GLN A 183 -15.79 -9.30 7.81
CA GLN A 183 -14.81 -9.57 6.76
C GLN A 183 -13.60 -8.68 6.92
N THR A 184 -12.49 -9.11 6.35
CA THR A 184 -11.24 -8.33 6.37
C THR A 184 -10.67 -8.10 4.98
N MET A 185 -9.68 -7.24 4.92
CA MET A 185 -8.79 -7.10 3.79
C MET A 185 -7.77 -8.25 3.84
N MET A 186 -7.87 -9.22 2.93
CA MET A 186 -6.98 -10.40 2.93
C MET A 186 -5.52 -10.01 2.66
N PRO A 187 -4.54 -10.64 3.34
CA PRO A 187 -3.11 -10.39 3.10
C PRO A 187 -2.66 -10.75 1.69
N LYS A 188 -3.30 -11.75 1.08
CA LYS A 188 -3.14 -12.12 -0.34
C LYS A 188 -4.46 -12.62 -0.92
N LEU A 189 -4.63 -12.45 -2.23
CA LEU A 189 -5.79 -12.99 -2.95
C LEU A 189 -5.48 -13.14 -4.44
N HIS A 190 -6.03 -14.19 -5.04
CA HIS A 190 -6.00 -14.37 -6.48
C HIS A 190 -6.90 -13.35 -7.18
N SER A 191 -6.48 -12.87 -8.35
CA SER A 191 -7.32 -12.02 -9.17
C SER A 191 -8.41 -12.84 -9.86
N THR A 192 -9.65 -12.39 -9.77
CA THR A 192 -10.77 -13.03 -10.49
C THR A 192 -10.79 -12.69 -11.98
N ASN A 193 -10.21 -11.55 -12.37
CA ASN A 193 -10.26 -11.03 -13.73
C ASN A 193 -8.94 -11.19 -14.51
N PHE A 194 -7.85 -11.49 -13.81
CA PHE A 194 -6.51 -11.65 -14.38
C PHE A 194 -5.95 -13.00 -13.94
N GLU A 195 -6.18 -14.01 -14.76
CA GLU A 195 -5.73 -15.37 -14.50
C GLU A 195 -4.22 -15.43 -14.24
N GLY A 196 -3.81 -16.20 -13.23
CA GLY A 196 -2.41 -16.34 -12.81
C GLY A 196 -1.84 -15.16 -12.03
N MET A 197 -2.65 -14.12 -11.78
CA MET A 197 -2.22 -12.95 -11.02
C MET A 197 -2.69 -13.00 -9.56
N GLU A 198 -1.80 -12.61 -8.65
CA GLU A 198 -2.09 -12.52 -7.21
C GLU A 198 -1.83 -11.10 -6.69
N LEU A 199 -2.66 -10.61 -5.78
CA LEU A 199 -2.44 -9.39 -5.02
C LEU A 199 -1.88 -9.75 -3.66
N ILE A 200 -0.83 -9.05 -3.22
CA ILE A 200 -0.23 -9.20 -1.89
C ILE A 200 -0.16 -7.87 -1.14
N ARG A 201 -0.18 -7.92 0.20
CA ARG A 201 -0.09 -6.76 1.11
C ARG A 201 1.05 -6.95 2.12
N PRO A 202 2.28 -6.65 1.73
CA PRO A 202 3.45 -6.93 2.57
C PRO A 202 3.55 -6.11 3.86
N LEU A 203 2.91 -4.92 3.90
CA LEU A 203 2.85 -4.07 5.10
C LEU A 203 1.72 -4.46 6.08
N TYR A 204 1.05 -5.61 5.88
CA TYR A 204 -0.15 -6.05 6.61
C TYR A 204 0.00 -6.01 8.13
N LEU A 205 1.19 -6.22 8.66
CA LEU A 205 1.50 -6.20 10.10
C LEU A 205 2.22 -4.92 10.56
N VAL A 206 2.50 -3.98 9.66
CA VAL A 206 3.20 -2.73 9.96
C VAL A 206 2.19 -1.65 10.34
N ARG A 207 2.47 -0.89 11.42
CA ARG A 207 1.59 0.17 11.92
C ARG A 207 1.81 1.49 11.16
N GLU A 208 0.72 2.23 10.94
CA GLU A 208 0.79 3.55 10.28
C GLU A 208 1.70 4.52 11.01
N ASP A 209 1.64 4.54 12.35
CA ASP A 209 2.48 5.42 13.17
C ASP A 209 3.97 5.10 13.05
N ASP A 210 4.33 3.82 12.88
CA ASP A 210 5.72 3.42 12.63
C ASP A 210 6.19 3.86 11.24
N ILE A 211 5.31 3.87 10.24
CA ILE A 211 5.58 4.39 8.89
C ILE A 211 5.78 5.90 8.93
N LYS A 212 4.93 6.63 9.65
CA LYS A 212 5.07 8.08 9.87
C LYS A 212 6.39 8.40 10.56
N ALA A 213 6.72 7.66 11.63
CA ALA A 213 7.97 7.84 12.36
C ALA A 213 9.21 7.59 11.49
N TRP A 214 9.15 6.60 10.56
CA TRP A 214 10.22 6.35 9.60
C TRP A 214 10.36 7.48 8.58
N ARG A 215 9.24 7.98 8.05
CA ARG A 215 9.20 9.14 7.15
C ARG A 215 9.86 10.36 7.80
N ASP A 216 9.44 10.69 9.02
CA ASP A 216 9.88 11.89 9.75
C ASP A 216 11.36 11.79 10.14
N TYR A 217 11.81 10.59 10.55
CA TYR A 217 13.22 10.35 10.88
C TYR A 217 14.17 10.56 9.70
N ASN A 218 13.72 10.23 8.49
CA ASN A 218 14.52 10.33 7.28
C ASN A 218 14.25 11.64 6.50
N ASP A 219 13.49 12.57 7.08
CA ASP A 219 13.10 13.84 6.44
C ASP A 219 12.53 13.64 5.02
N LEU A 220 11.57 12.71 4.91
CA LEU A 220 10.93 12.36 3.65
C LEU A 220 9.60 13.08 3.49
N HIS A 221 9.38 13.67 2.33
CA HIS A 221 8.17 14.41 2.00
C HIS A 221 7.48 13.75 0.81
N PHE A 222 6.31 13.17 1.06
CA PHE A 222 5.51 12.45 0.07
C PHE A 222 4.21 13.19 -0.24
N ILE A 223 3.63 12.89 -1.40
CA ILE A 223 2.29 13.40 -1.72
C ILE A 223 1.28 12.83 -0.72
N GLN A 224 0.39 13.70 -0.23
CA GLN A 224 -0.68 13.30 0.70
C GLN A 224 -1.90 12.78 -0.04
N CYS A 225 -2.30 13.47 -1.11
CA CYS A 225 -3.38 13.05 -1.99
C CYS A 225 -2.96 13.26 -3.44
N ALA A 226 -3.06 12.21 -4.23
CA ALA A 226 -2.69 12.21 -5.65
C ALA A 226 -3.86 12.65 -6.56
N CYS A 227 -5.03 12.88 -6.01
CA CYS A 227 -6.25 13.18 -6.76
C CYS A 227 -6.24 14.63 -7.26
N LYS A 228 -6.57 14.87 -8.54
CA LYS A 228 -6.83 16.21 -9.09
C LYS A 228 -8.01 16.91 -8.39
N PHE A 229 -8.83 16.13 -7.69
CA PHE A 229 -10.04 16.57 -6.98
C PHE A 229 -9.78 17.02 -5.54
N THR A 230 -8.52 17.27 -5.15
CA THR A 230 -8.20 17.68 -3.76
C THR A 230 -8.94 18.92 -3.32
N ASP A 231 -9.20 19.85 -4.23
CA ASP A 231 -9.94 21.09 -3.93
C ASP A 231 -11.47 20.92 -3.95
N THR A 232 -11.97 19.87 -4.61
CA THR A 232 -13.40 19.52 -4.73
C THR A 232 -13.73 18.15 -4.17
N CYS A 233 -12.76 17.43 -3.62
CA CYS A 233 -12.95 16.08 -3.11
C CYS A 233 -13.83 16.10 -1.87
N THR A 234 -15.07 15.63 -2.01
CA THR A 234 -16.03 15.44 -0.91
C THR A 234 -15.50 14.50 0.19
N THR A 235 -14.46 13.71 -0.13
CA THR A 235 -13.77 12.84 0.84
C THR A 235 -12.74 13.61 1.68
N CYS A 236 -12.23 14.74 1.17
CA CYS A 236 -11.23 15.58 1.82
C CYS A 236 -11.84 16.83 2.45
N ASN A 237 -13.02 17.30 1.99
CA ASN A 237 -13.74 18.44 2.50
C ASN A 237 -14.77 18.03 3.56
N ASN A 238 -14.88 18.81 4.63
CA ASN A 238 -15.56 18.53 5.90
C ASN A 238 -17.07 18.24 5.86
N GLU A 239 -17.77 18.32 4.73
CA GLU A 239 -19.23 18.17 4.69
C GLU A 239 -19.71 16.72 4.52
N ASN A 240 -18.84 15.82 4.04
CA ASN A 240 -19.08 14.37 4.05
C ASN A 240 -17.87 13.65 4.57
N ARG A 241 -17.68 13.66 5.89
CA ARG A 241 -16.62 12.92 6.57
C ARG A 241 -16.58 11.48 6.04
N SER A 242 -15.45 11.08 5.44
CA SER A 242 -15.29 9.71 5.00
C SER A 242 -15.55 8.76 6.16
N LYS A 243 -16.39 7.74 5.97
CA LYS A 243 -16.64 6.67 6.96
C LYS A 243 -15.35 6.10 7.55
N ARG A 244 -14.27 6.13 6.80
CA ARG A 244 -12.95 5.72 7.28
C ARG A 244 -12.38 6.66 8.35
N VAL A 245 -12.60 7.96 8.24
CA VAL A 245 -12.19 8.94 9.27
C VAL A 245 -12.97 8.72 10.56
N GLU A 246 -14.27 8.49 10.47
CA GLU A 246 -15.12 8.17 11.62
C GLU A 246 -14.64 6.91 12.34
N ILE A 247 -14.30 5.85 11.58
CA ILE A 247 -13.74 4.62 12.15
C ILE A 247 -12.38 4.84 12.81
N LYS A 248 -11.49 5.65 12.21
CA LYS A 248 -10.20 6.01 12.82
C LYS A 248 -10.39 6.70 14.18
N GLU A 249 -11.34 7.62 14.27
CA GLU A 249 -11.68 8.30 15.51
C GLU A 249 -12.27 7.34 16.54
N LEU A 250 -13.22 6.50 16.15
CA LEU A 250 -13.79 5.47 17.00
C LEU A 250 -12.72 4.55 17.59
N ILE A 251 -11.80 4.04 16.76
CA ILE A 251 -10.68 3.20 17.23
C ILE A 251 -9.81 3.96 18.22
N ARG A 252 -9.52 5.22 17.95
CA ARG A 252 -8.72 6.08 18.84
C ARG A 252 -9.40 6.28 20.21
N ASP A 253 -10.70 6.48 20.23
CA ASP A 253 -11.47 6.65 21.45
C ASP A 253 -11.58 5.34 22.25
N LEU A 254 -11.86 4.24 21.58
CA LEU A 254 -11.84 2.91 22.20
C LEU A 254 -10.48 2.55 22.79
N LYS A 255 -9.39 2.98 22.16
CA LYS A 255 -8.02 2.74 22.64
C LYS A 255 -7.72 3.47 23.96
N LYS A 256 -8.37 4.60 24.24
CA LYS A 256 -8.22 5.30 25.52
C LYS A 256 -8.75 4.47 26.69
N VAL A 257 -9.80 3.67 26.44
CA VAL A 257 -10.44 2.80 27.44
C VAL A 257 -9.77 1.43 27.50
N ASN A 258 -9.45 0.86 26.32
CA ASN A 258 -8.83 -0.46 26.21
C ASN A 258 -7.61 -0.40 25.29
N PRO A 259 -6.38 -0.43 25.82
CA PRO A 259 -5.15 -0.35 25.03
C PRO A 259 -4.96 -1.56 24.08
N PHE A 260 -5.67 -2.67 24.29
CA PHE A 260 -5.59 -3.87 23.47
C PHE A 260 -6.61 -3.90 22.31
N VAL A 261 -7.48 -2.90 22.21
CA VAL A 261 -8.62 -2.90 21.27
C VAL A 261 -8.19 -3.13 19.81
N GLU A 262 -7.13 -2.48 19.36
CA GLU A 262 -6.63 -2.64 17.98
C GLU A 262 -6.19 -4.08 17.70
N GLY A 263 -5.49 -4.70 18.64
CA GLY A 263 -5.08 -6.11 18.55
C GLY A 263 -6.28 -7.06 18.58
N ASN A 264 -7.28 -6.76 19.39
CA ASN A 264 -8.50 -7.56 19.50
C ASN A 264 -9.31 -7.50 18.21
N ILE A 265 -9.48 -6.31 17.61
CA ILE A 265 -10.15 -6.16 16.31
C ILE A 265 -9.41 -6.96 15.24
N PHE A 266 -8.09 -6.85 15.16
CA PHE A 266 -7.29 -7.56 14.19
C PHE A 266 -7.45 -9.08 14.32
N LYS A 267 -7.32 -9.61 15.54
CA LYS A 267 -7.40 -11.04 15.82
C LYS A 267 -8.81 -11.63 15.70
N SER A 268 -9.86 -10.80 15.80
CA SER A 268 -11.24 -11.29 15.76
C SER A 268 -11.57 -12.02 14.47
N VAL A 269 -10.95 -11.64 13.34
CA VAL A 269 -11.14 -12.30 12.03
C VAL A 269 -10.17 -13.45 11.79
N GLU A 270 -9.16 -13.62 12.63
CA GLU A 270 -8.27 -14.79 12.63
C GLU A 270 -8.77 -15.91 13.58
N ASN A 271 -9.71 -15.57 14.48
CA ASN A 271 -10.21 -16.46 15.53
C ASN A 271 -11.75 -16.47 15.55
N VAL A 272 -12.36 -16.74 14.40
CA VAL A 272 -13.82 -16.87 14.26
C VAL A 272 -14.24 -18.25 14.73
N ASN A 273 -15.11 -18.32 15.76
CA ASN A 273 -15.73 -19.56 16.19
C ASN A 273 -17.02 -19.77 15.41
N ILE A 274 -16.99 -20.65 14.42
CA ILE A 274 -18.10 -20.91 13.51
C ILE A 274 -19.29 -21.55 14.24
N ASP A 275 -19.05 -22.35 15.31
CA ASP A 275 -20.10 -23.01 16.08
C ASP A 275 -21.04 -22.03 16.81
N THR A 276 -20.60 -20.80 16.98
CA THR A 276 -21.36 -19.74 17.68
C THR A 276 -21.81 -18.61 16.74
N VAL A 277 -21.82 -18.85 15.42
CA VAL A 277 -22.27 -17.91 14.39
C VAL A 277 -23.58 -18.39 13.78
N VAL A 278 -24.60 -17.52 13.77
CA VAL A 278 -25.93 -17.84 13.23
C VAL A 278 -25.90 -18.23 11.75
N GLY A 279 -24.95 -17.69 10.99
CA GLY A 279 -24.75 -18.03 9.59
C GLY A 279 -23.48 -17.42 9.03
N TYR A 280 -22.95 -18.03 7.98
CA TYR A 280 -21.76 -17.56 7.28
C TYR A 280 -21.83 -17.84 5.78
N LYS A 281 -20.96 -17.21 5.00
CA LYS A 281 -20.79 -17.50 3.58
C LYS A 281 -19.42 -18.10 3.32
N GLN A 282 -19.38 -19.22 2.59
CA GLN A 282 -18.16 -19.85 2.14
C GLN A 282 -18.30 -20.20 0.65
N TYR A 283 -17.32 -19.81 -0.19
CA TYR A 283 -17.32 -20.03 -1.64
C TYR A 283 -18.62 -19.56 -2.34
N GLY A 284 -19.24 -18.48 -1.85
CA GLY A 284 -20.50 -17.94 -2.36
C GLY A 284 -21.76 -18.63 -1.85
N VAL A 285 -21.63 -19.75 -1.16
CA VAL A 285 -22.75 -20.49 -0.54
C VAL A 285 -23.02 -19.93 0.86
N ARG A 286 -24.30 -19.77 1.20
CA ARG A 286 -24.76 -19.36 2.52
C ARG A 286 -25.02 -20.58 3.37
N HIS A 287 -24.46 -20.61 4.56
CA HIS A 287 -24.65 -21.64 5.58
C HIS A 287 -25.42 -21.09 6.77
N SER A 288 -26.27 -21.92 7.39
CA SER A 288 -27.03 -21.61 8.59
C SER A 288 -26.64 -22.57 9.71
N PHE A 289 -26.69 -22.10 10.96
CA PHE A 289 -26.48 -22.97 12.13
C PHE A 289 -27.45 -24.16 12.19
N LEU A 290 -28.63 -24.03 11.54
CA LEU A 290 -29.64 -25.11 11.47
C LEU A 290 -29.19 -26.32 10.65
N GLU A 291 -28.16 -26.19 9.79
CA GLU A 291 -27.68 -27.32 8.97
C GLU A 291 -27.07 -28.46 9.81
N ASN A 292 -26.60 -28.16 11.01
CA ASN A 292 -25.94 -29.10 11.92
C ASN A 292 -26.55 -29.04 13.34
N TYR A 293 -27.83 -28.66 13.49
CA TYR A 293 -28.46 -28.41 14.79
C TYR A 293 -29.04 -29.70 15.42
N ASP A 294 -29.46 -30.67 14.63
CA ASP A 294 -30.08 -31.93 15.03
C ASP A 294 -29.06 -33.05 15.29
#